data_0815367f5e584073ad22446bba3ff6af
#
_entry.id   0815367f5e584073ad22446bba3ff6af
#
_cell.length_a   1.000
_cell.length_b   1.000
_cell.length_c   1.000
_cell.angle_alpha   90.00
_cell.angle_beta   90.00
_cell.angle_gamma   90.00
#
_symmetry.space_group_name_H-M   'P 1'
#
loop_
_entity.id
_entity.type
_entity.pdbx_description
1 polymer ?
#
loop_
_entity_poly.entity_id
_entity_poly.type
_entity_poly.pdbx_seq_one_letter_code
_entity_poly.pdbx_strand_id
1 'polypeptide(L)'
;FLLVSADEPGQHSSQNEQDNRYYAKMAKIPMLEPSNSQECLDMVKTAFELSEAYDTPVMLRTTTRVCHSKSIVEDGQRTEVPIKEYVKDISRRITVPDVARKMRLRVEERMNRLKEYSETTPLNFVEDHGSSTGVIVSGMCYHYAREYFGDRVSYLKLGFTNPLPMGRIQDFVRGKEKVYIIEEDDPYLEDAVRSLGVDCLGKNTFPFCGEMTPDVIAKAVSGQENPTVPYDPNVLPKRPPAFCAGCPHRGLFYVLGKRKDVVVSGDIGCYTLGFSDPYNAMDWNICMGS
;
A
#
# COMPACT_ATOMS: atom_id res chain seq x y z
N PHE A 1 -17.73 2.92 6.63
CA PHE A 1 -16.46 2.87 7.39
C PHE A 1 -15.28 2.81 6.43
N LEU A 2 -14.29 3.70 6.63
CA LEU A 2 -13.06 3.76 5.86
C LEU A 2 -11.88 3.36 6.77
N LEU A 3 -11.07 2.42 6.32
CA LEU A 3 -9.81 2.02 6.93
C LEU A 3 -8.66 2.59 6.06
N VAL A 4 -7.91 3.52 6.59
CA VAL A 4 -6.68 4.01 5.93
C VAL A 4 -5.52 3.15 6.39
N SER A 5 -4.80 2.57 5.43
CA SER A 5 -3.63 1.72 5.65
C SER A 5 -2.46 2.28 4.87
N ALA A 6 -1.38 2.58 5.55
CA ALA A 6 -0.19 3.16 4.93
C ALA A 6 0.96 2.15 5.00
N ASP A 7 1.38 1.67 3.85
CA ASP A 7 2.52 0.78 3.69
C ASP A 7 3.80 1.60 3.46
N GLU A 8 4.94 1.04 3.78
CA GLU A 8 6.21 1.75 3.69
C GLU A 8 7.26 0.95 2.90
N PRO A 9 7.10 0.84 1.56
CA PRO A 9 8.15 0.30 0.71
C PRO A 9 9.47 1.05 0.92
N GLY A 10 10.57 0.33 1.08
CA GLY A 10 11.89 0.90 1.33
C GLY A 10 12.19 1.23 2.79
N GLN A 11 11.29 0.97 3.71
CA GLN A 11 11.52 1.13 5.16
C GLN A 11 12.11 2.49 5.58
N HIS A 12 11.57 3.62 5.05
CA HIS A 12 12.10 4.97 5.31
C HIS A 12 12.15 5.33 6.80
N SER A 13 11.12 4.94 7.56
CA SER A 13 11.03 5.13 9.01
C SER A 13 10.47 3.92 9.75
N SER A 14 10.01 2.90 9.03
CA SER A 14 9.48 1.66 9.58
C SER A 14 10.57 0.68 9.98
N GLN A 15 10.19 -0.33 10.74
CA GLN A 15 11.03 -1.46 11.12
C GLN A 15 10.85 -2.68 10.22
N ASN A 16 9.88 -2.64 9.31
CA ASN A 16 9.61 -3.68 8.33
C ASN A 16 9.05 -3.08 7.03
N GLU A 17 9.18 -3.81 5.93
CA GLU A 17 8.39 -3.64 4.73
C GLU A 17 7.19 -4.58 4.82
N GLN A 18 5.98 -4.05 4.77
CA GLN A 18 4.76 -4.84 4.86
C GLN A 18 3.83 -4.53 3.71
N ASP A 19 3.11 -5.55 3.25
CA ASP A 19 2.13 -5.44 2.18
C ASP A 19 0.71 -5.67 2.72
N ASN A 20 0.02 -4.61 3.03
CA ASN A 20 -1.33 -4.67 3.61
C ASN A 20 -2.42 -5.05 2.59
N ARG A 21 -2.08 -5.19 1.29
CA ARG A 21 -3.02 -5.68 0.26
C ARG A 21 -3.56 -7.06 0.60
N TYR A 22 -2.72 -7.91 1.19
CA TYR A 22 -3.12 -9.24 1.63
C TYR A 22 -4.12 -9.23 2.79
N TYR A 23 -4.09 -8.21 3.66
CA TYR A 23 -5.11 -8.06 4.71
C TYR A 23 -6.49 -7.74 4.12
N ALA A 24 -6.58 -6.88 3.12
CA ALA A 24 -7.83 -6.62 2.42
C ALA A 24 -8.39 -7.89 1.76
N LYS A 25 -7.52 -8.66 1.10
CA LYS A 25 -7.86 -9.94 0.47
C LYS A 25 -8.36 -10.96 1.49
N MET A 26 -7.66 -11.12 2.62
CA MET A 26 -8.03 -12.03 3.71
C MET A 26 -9.34 -11.62 4.37
N ALA A 27 -9.50 -10.32 4.64
CA ALA A 27 -10.70 -9.76 5.27
C ALA A 27 -11.91 -9.67 4.32
N LYS A 28 -11.70 -9.88 3.01
CA LYS A 28 -12.75 -9.78 1.98
C LYS A 28 -13.42 -8.40 1.96
N ILE A 29 -12.61 -7.36 2.04
CA ILE A 29 -13.06 -5.96 1.96
C ILE A 29 -12.51 -5.32 0.67
N PRO A 30 -13.26 -4.39 0.05
CA PRO A 30 -12.74 -3.66 -1.11
C PRO A 30 -11.56 -2.77 -0.73
N MET A 31 -10.63 -2.61 -1.67
CA MET A 31 -9.43 -1.80 -1.50
C MET A 31 -9.24 -0.83 -2.65
N LEU A 32 -8.85 0.39 -2.30
CA LEU A 32 -8.53 1.49 -3.21
C LEU A 32 -7.06 1.87 -3.03
N GLU A 33 -6.37 2.11 -4.15
CA GLU A 33 -4.96 2.52 -4.16
C GLU A 33 -4.78 3.81 -4.98
N PRO A 34 -4.78 4.97 -4.33
CA PRO A 34 -4.55 6.24 -5.01
C PRO A 34 -3.09 6.38 -5.47
N SER A 35 -2.88 7.05 -6.59
CA SER A 35 -1.55 7.33 -7.14
C SER A 35 -1.07 8.75 -6.86
N ASN A 36 -1.95 9.66 -6.44
CA ASN A 36 -1.64 11.06 -6.17
C ASN A 36 -2.63 11.68 -5.16
N SER A 37 -2.39 12.95 -4.80
CA SER A 37 -3.22 13.65 -3.79
C SER A 37 -4.66 13.86 -4.25
N GLN A 38 -4.93 14.09 -5.54
CA GLN A 38 -6.30 14.22 -6.05
C GLN A 38 -7.05 12.91 -5.92
N GLU A 39 -6.44 11.80 -6.32
CA GLU A 39 -7.04 10.49 -6.15
C GLU A 39 -7.27 10.13 -4.68
N CYS A 40 -6.40 10.57 -3.75
CA CYS A 40 -6.65 10.40 -2.33
C CYS A 40 -7.97 11.08 -1.91
N LEU A 41 -8.20 12.32 -2.34
CA LEU A 41 -9.43 13.05 -2.03
C LEU A 41 -10.67 12.37 -2.63
N ASP A 42 -10.60 12.02 -3.91
CA ASP A 42 -11.75 11.48 -4.65
C ASP A 42 -12.08 10.05 -4.19
N MET A 43 -11.05 9.23 -3.94
CA MET A 43 -11.23 7.87 -3.44
C MET A 43 -11.76 7.80 -2.02
N VAL A 44 -11.50 8.81 -1.17
CA VAL A 44 -12.15 8.88 0.15
C VAL A 44 -13.66 9.02 0.01
N LYS A 45 -14.14 9.87 -0.90
CA LYS A 45 -15.58 10.01 -1.19
C LYS A 45 -16.16 8.70 -1.71
N THR A 46 -15.51 8.12 -2.73
CA THR A 46 -15.91 6.84 -3.31
C THR A 46 -15.90 5.70 -2.26
N ALA A 47 -14.94 5.69 -1.35
CA ALA A 47 -14.85 4.68 -0.29
C ALA A 47 -16.05 4.73 0.67
N PHE A 48 -16.52 5.93 1.04
CA PHE A 48 -17.75 6.06 1.85
C PHE A 48 -18.99 5.60 1.09
N GLU A 49 -19.11 5.94 -0.19
CA GLU A 49 -20.21 5.49 -1.06
C GLU A 49 -20.21 3.96 -1.18
N LEU A 50 -19.06 3.34 -1.44
CA LEU A 50 -18.90 1.89 -1.51
C LEU A 50 -19.22 1.23 -0.16
N SER A 51 -18.74 1.79 0.94
CA SER A 51 -19.00 1.26 2.27
C SER A 51 -20.50 1.22 2.58
N GLU A 52 -21.25 2.25 2.21
CA GLU A 52 -22.71 2.31 2.39
C GLU A 52 -23.45 1.38 1.41
N ALA A 53 -23.04 1.34 0.15
CA ALA A 53 -23.69 0.54 -0.88
C ALA A 53 -23.51 -0.97 -0.68
N TYR A 54 -22.36 -1.38 -0.17
CA TYR A 54 -21.99 -2.77 0.01
C TYR A 54 -22.01 -3.25 1.46
N ASP A 55 -22.34 -2.37 2.44
CA ASP A 55 -22.39 -2.68 3.87
C ASP A 55 -21.09 -3.37 4.35
N THR A 56 -19.96 -2.74 4.10
CA THR A 56 -18.63 -3.29 4.40
C THR A 56 -17.64 -2.16 4.64
N PRO A 57 -16.61 -2.34 5.49
CA PRO A 57 -15.45 -1.45 5.49
C PRO A 57 -14.79 -1.40 4.10
N VAL A 58 -14.18 -0.29 3.78
CA VAL A 58 -13.34 -0.10 2.58
C VAL A 58 -11.94 0.26 3.03
N MET A 59 -10.93 -0.36 2.46
CA MET A 59 -9.54 0.00 2.70
C MET A 59 -9.07 1.01 1.66
N LEU A 60 -8.46 2.10 2.11
CA LEU A 60 -7.66 3.00 1.28
C LEU A 60 -6.20 2.73 1.62
N ARG A 61 -5.50 2.07 0.71
CA ARG A 61 -4.07 1.79 0.85
C ARG A 61 -3.27 2.92 0.22
N THR A 62 -2.39 3.48 0.99
CA THR A 62 -1.42 4.48 0.54
C THR A 62 0.01 3.97 0.78
N THR A 63 0.98 4.57 0.12
CA THR A 63 2.40 4.30 0.37
C THR A 63 3.11 5.59 0.76
N THR A 64 4.34 5.47 1.24
CA THR A 64 5.14 6.60 1.73
C THR A 64 5.12 7.78 0.77
N ARG A 65 5.34 7.58 -0.53
CA ARG A 65 5.42 8.69 -1.48
C ARG A 65 4.08 9.38 -1.68
N VAL A 66 2.99 8.64 -1.72
CA VAL A 66 1.66 9.25 -1.78
C VAL A 66 1.39 10.09 -0.53
N CYS A 67 1.72 9.56 0.66
CA CYS A 67 1.50 10.25 1.94
C CYS A 67 2.36 11.51 2.09
N HIS A 68 3.57 11.53 1.55
CA HIS A 68 4.52 12.65 1.68
C HIS A 68 4.53 13.59 0.48
N SER A 69 3.87 13.23 -0.63
CA SER A 69 3.78 14.10 -1.80
C SER A 69 2.84 15.29 -1.54
N LYS A 70 3.07 16.35 -2.31
CA LYS A 70 2.21 17.53 -2.34
C LYS A 70 1.91 17.85 -3.79
N SER A 71 0.65 18.02 -4.11
CA SER A 71 0.20 18.44 -5.44
C SER A 71 -0.98 19.38 -5.33
N ILE A 72 -1.30 20.05 -6.42
CA ILE A 72 -2.52 20.85 -6.52
C ILE A 72 -3.70 19.89 -6.52
N VAL A 73 -4.70 20.17 -5.69
CA VAL A 73 -5.92 19.40 -5.55
C VAL A 73 -7.10 20.34 -5.80
N GLU A 74 -8.04 19.90 -6.63
CA GLU A 74 -9.29 20.59 -6.84
C GLU A 74 -10.28 20.22 -5.75
N ASP A 75 -10.69 21.19 -4.95
CA ASP A 75 -11.67 20.97 -3.90
C ASP A 75 -13.06 20.74 -4.51
N GLY A 76 -13.70 19.67 -4.09
CA GLY A 76 -15.10 19.42 -4.40
C GLY A 76 -16.04 20.12 -3.43
N GLN A 77 -17.31 20.22 -3.79
CA GLN A 77 -18.34 20.70 -2.86
C GLN A 77 -18.69 19.64 -1.84
N ARG A 78 -18.94 20.07 -0.59
CA ARG A 78 -19.43 19.18 0.46
C ARG A 78 -20.84 18.67 0.09
N THR A 79 -21.00 17.36 0.06
CA THR A 79 -22.32 16.73 -0.05
C THR A 79 -22.85 16.45 1.36
N GLU A 80 -23.98 17.04 1.69
CA GLU A 80 -24.64 16.73 2.95
C GLU A 80 -25.44 15.44 2.82
N VAL A 81 -25.15 14.50 3.72
CA VAL A 81 -25.86 13.22 3.79
C VAL A 81 -26.79 13.27 5.00
N PRO A 82 -28.09 12.93 4.84
CA PRO A 82 -29.03 12.94 5.97
C PRO A 82 -28.61 11.90 7.00
N ILE A 83 -28.81 12.25 8.27
CA ILE A 83 -28.56 11.33 9.38
C ILE A 83 -29.57 10.18 9.28
N LYS A 84 -29.08 8.96 9.16
CA LYS A 84 -29.91 7.76 9.18
C LYS A 84 -30.24 7.39 10.62
N GLU A 85 -31.52 7.12 10.89
CA GLU A 85 -31.89 6.58 12.18
C GLU A 85 -31.29 5.18 12.41
N TYR A 86 -30.85 4.94 13.62
CA TYR A 86 -30.35 3.62 13.99
C TYR A 86 -31.49 2.61 14.09
N VAL A 87 -31.45 1.58 13.27
CA VAL A 87 -32.36 0.44 13.32
C VAL A 87 -31.61 -0.76 13.87
N LYS A 88 -32.14 -1.32 15.00
CA LYS A 88 -31.58 -2.54 15.59
C LYS A 88 -31.84 -3.73 14.67
N ASP A 89 -30.75 -4.37 14.19
CA ASP A 89 -30.83 -5.58 13.37
C ASP A 89 -29.88 -6.65 13.91
N ILE A 90 -30.44 -7.57 14.70
CA ILE A 90 -29.73 -8.69 15.32
C ILE A 90 -29.19 -9.63 14.24
N SER A 91 -29.91 -9.81 13.14
CA SER A 91 -29.56 -10.73 12.07
C SER A 91 -28.31 -10.30 11.27
N ARG A 92 -27.90 -9.03 11.42
CA ARG A 92 -26.76 -8.44 10.71
C ARG A 92 -25.61 -8.03 11.63
N ARG A 93 -25.86 -7.92 12.95
CA ARG A 93 -24.91 -7.28 13.87
C ARG A 93 -24.49 -8.17 15.04
N ILE A 94 -25.09 -9.35 15.19
CA ILE A 94 -24.74 -10.31 16.23
C ILE A 94 -24.14 -11.56 15.58
N THR A 95 -22.90 -11.87 15.93
CA THR A 95 -22.12 -12.96 15.31
C THR A 95 -22.20 -14.28 16.08
N VAL A 96 -23.39 -14.66 16.58
CA VAL A 96 -23.59 -16.02 17.09
C VAL A 96 -23.58 -17.04 15.95
N PRO A 97 -23.25 -18.32 16.19
CA PRO A 97 -22.98 -19.29 15.13
C PRO A 97 -24.05 -19.39 14.03
N ASP A 98 -25.33 -19.39 14.38
CA ASP A 98 -26.42 -19.51 13.41
C ASP A 98 -26.58 -18.26 12.54
N VAL A 99 -26.33 -17.08 13.10
CA VAL A 99 -26.33 -15.82 12.36
C VAL A 99 -25.06 -15.72 11.52
N ALA A 100 -23.91 -16.07 12.09
CA ALA A 100 -22.62 -16.03 11.41
C ALA A 100 -22.59 -16.89 10.13
N ARG A 101 -23.19 -18.07 10.13
CA ARG A 101 -23.32 -18.92 8.93
C ARG A 101 -24.03 -18.20 7.78
N LYS A 102 -25.14 -17.50 8.10
CA LYS A 102 -25.89 -16.70 7.10
C LYS A 102 -25.10 -15.47 6.65
N MET A 103 -24.40 -14.81 7.58
CA MET A 103 -23.55 -13.66 7.26
C MET A 103 -22.40 -14.06 6.34
N ARG A 104 -21.86 -15.28 6.49
CA ARG A 104 -20.81 -15.78 5.60
C ARG A 104 -21.27 -15.87 4.14
N LEU A 105 -22.48 -16.30 3.88
CA LEU A 105 -23.04 -16.31 2.52
C LEU A 105 -23.17 -14.90 1.94
N ARG A 106 -23.65 -13.95 2.76
CA ARG A 106 -23.73 -12.53 2.35
C ARG A 106 -22.36 -11.94 2.00
N VAL A 107 -21.29 -12.36 2.70
CA VAL A 107 -19.93 -11.94 2.37
C VAL A 107 -19.54 -12.40 0.95
N GLU A 108 -19.84 -13.66 0.58
CA GLU A 108 -19.55 -14.17 -0.76
C GLU A 108 -20.39 -13.49 -1.85
N GLU A 109 -21.67 -13.27 -1.61
CA GLU A 109 -22.54 -12.52 -2.52
C GLU A 109 -22.03 -11.09 -2.74
N ARG A 110 -21.61 -10.42 -1.66
CA ARG A 110 -21.01 -9.10 -1.72
C ARG A 110 -19.71 -9.09 -2.53
N MET A 111 -18.85 -10.08 -2.30
CA MET A 111 -17.60 -10.20 -3.08
C MET A 111 -17.86 -10.41 -4.56
N ASN A 112 -18.89 -11.16 -4.94
CA ASN A 112 -19.26 -11.29 -6.36
C ASN A 112 -19.72 -9.96 -6.97
N ARG A 113 -20.57 -9.22 -6.26
CA ARG A 113 -20.99 -7.88 -6.70
C ARG A 113 -19.81 -6.90 -6.79
N LEU A 114 -18.84 -7.00 -5.87
CA LEU A 114 -17.62 -6.18 -5.90
C LEU A 114 -16.70 -6.56 -7.07
N LYS A 115 -16.67 -7.84 -7.49
CA LYS A 115 -15.97 -8.26 -8.72
C LYS A 115 -16.60 -7.62 -9.95
N GLU A 116 -17.92 -7.61 -10.05
CA GLU A 116 -18.64 -6.93 -11.15
C GLU A 116 -18.33 -5.42 -11.16
N TYR A 117 -18.34 -4.79 -9.98
CA TYR A 117 -17.97 -3.39 -9.85
C TYR A 117 -16.51 -3.14 -10.29
N SER A 118 -15.56 -4.01 -9.92
CA SER A 118 -14.16 -3.85 -10.29
C SER A 118 -13.92 -3.84 -11.80
N GLU A 119 -14.75 -4.57 -12.57
CA GLU A 119 -14.67 -4.62 -14.03
C GLU A 119 -15.15 -3.33 -14.70
N THR A 120 -16.02 -2.56 -14.05
CA THR A 120 -16.69 -1.42 -14.67
C THR A 120 -16.31 -0.07 -14.08
N THR A 121 -15.72 -0.05 -12.91
CA THR A 121 -15.34 1.20 -12.22
C THR A 121 -14.37 2.04 -13.04
N PRO A 122 -14.55 3.37 -13.10
CA PRO A 122 -13.60 4.27 -13.76
C PRO A 122 -12.26 4.40 -13.02
N LEU A 123 -12.16 3.91 -11.78
CA LEU A 123 -10.91 3.86 -11.03
C LEU A 123 -9.89 2.92 -11.68
N ASN A 124 -10.37 1.94 -12.45
CA ASN A 124 -9.56 1.03 -13.25
C ASN A 124 -9.68 1.45 -14.70
N PHE A 125 -8.62 1.91 -15.32
CA PHE A 125 -8.69 2.38 -16.71
C PHE A 125 -7.50 1.92 -17.54
N VAL A 126 -7.74 1.85 -18.86
CA VAL A 126 -6.71 1.58 -19.87
C VAL A 126 -6.31 2.90 -20.51
N GLU A 127 -5.03 3.16 -20.53
CA GLU A 127 -4.41 4.21 -21.32
C GLU A 127 -3.71 3.52 -22.51
N ASP A 128 -4.38 3.50 -23.65
CA ASP A 128 -3.90 2.76 -24.82
C ASP A 128 -3.12 3.65 -25.77
N HIS A 129 -1.89 3.26 -26.03
CA HIS A 129 -0.98 3.91 -26.99
C HIS A 129 -0.71 3.03 -28.22
N GLY A 130 -1.51 1.99 -28.45
CA GLY A 130 -1.35 1.07 -29.59
C GLY A 130 -0.07 0.20 -29.50
N SER A 131 0.54 0.10 -28.34
CA SER A 131 1.78 -0.66 -28.14
C SER A 131 1.52 -2.15 -27.95
N SER A 132 2.40 -2.99 -28.51
CA SER A 132 2.42 -4.43 -28.18
C SER A 132 2.99 -4.73 -26.78
N THR A 133 3.51 -3.71 -26.10
CA THR A 133 3.94 -3.81 -24.70
C THR A 133 2.89 -3.20 -23.78
N GLY A 134 2.48 -3.96 -22.77
CA GLY A 134 1.54 -3.52 -21.73
C GLY A 134 2.22 -3.39 -20.37
N VAL A 135 1.75 -2.46 -19.55
CA VAL A 135 2.17 -2.28 -18.16
C VAL A 135 0.93 -2.29 -17.27
N ILE A 136 0.90 -3.17 -16.27
CA ILE A 136 -0.15 -3.21 -15.25
C ILE A 136 0.42 -2.65 -13.96
N VAL A 137 -0.25 -1.66 -13.38
CA VAL A 137 0.23 -0.88 -12.24
C VAL A 137 -0.89 -0.45 -11.30
N SER A 138 -0.55 -0.21 -10.04
CA SER A 138 -1.39 0.48 -9.07
C SER A 138 -0.60 1.55 -8.30
N GLY A 139 -1.33 2.43 -7.60
CA GLY A 139 -0.71 3.43 -6.74
C GLY A 139 0.36 4.28 -7.42
N MET A 140 1.40 4.64 -6.68
CA MET A 140 2.47 5.52 -7.15
C MET A 140 3.29 4.92 -8.30
N CYS A 141 3.36 3.59 -8.40
CA CYS A 141 4.07 2.91 -9.50
C CYS A 141 3.56 3.32 -10.89
N TYR A 142 2.30 3.77 -11.00
CA TYR A 142 1.77 4.31 -12.25
C TYR A 142 2.58 5.53 -12.74
N HIS A 143 2.86 6.49 -11.86
CA HIS A 143 3.62 7.68 -12.23
C HIS A 143 5.08 7.35 -12.55
N TYR A 144 5.69 6.44 -11.82
CA TYR A 144 7.05 5.97 -12.09
C TYR A 144 7.17 5.27 -13.45
N ALA A 145 6.19 4.40 -13.76
CA ALA A 145 6.15 3.75 -15.05
C ALA A 145 5.92 4.77 -16.19
N ARG A 146 5.02 5.74 -15.99
CA ARG A 146 4.75 6.81 -16.95
C ARG A 146 5.97 7.68 -17.21
N GLU A 147 6.74 8.02 -16.18
CA GLU A 147 7.96 8.80 -16.30
C GLU A 147 9.02 8.06 -17.14
N TYR A 148 9.20 6.78 -16.90
CA TYR A 148 10.20 5.99 -17.63
C TYR A 148 9.74 5.63 -19.05
N PHE A 149 8.55 5.07 -19.21
CA PHE A 149 8.11 4.56 -20.52
C PHE A 149 7.48 5.63 -21.42
N GLY A 150 6.82 6.65 -20.83
CA GLY A 150 6.03 7.62 -21.60
C GLY A 150 4.94 6.92 -22.42
N ASP A 151 4.78 7.31 -23.67
CA ASP A 151 3.78 6.76 -24.59
C ASP A 151 4.27 5.52 -25.37
N ARG A 152 5.41 4.96 -24.98
CA ARG A 152 5.99 3.77 -25.65
C ARG A 152 5.28 2.46 -25.31
N VAL A 153 4.43 2.47 -24.31
CA VAL A 153 3.67 1.31 -23.82
C VAL A 153 2.22 1.69 -23.57
N SER A 154 1.32 0.71 -23.54
CA SER A 154 -0.03 0.91 -23.03
C SER A 154 -0.11 0.55 -21.56
N TYR A 155 -0.99 1.20 -20.79
CA TYR A 155 -1.12 0.99 -19.36
C TYR A 155 -2.51 0.46 -18.99
N LEU A 156 -2.56 -0.46 -18.03
CA LEU A 156 -3.74 -0.73 -17.23
C LEU A 156 -3.46 -0.22 -15.81
N LYS A 157 -4.04 0.91 -15.46
CA LYS A 157 -3.96 1.49 -14.13
C LYS A 157 -5.10 0.97 -13.28
N LEU A 158 -4.77 0.38 -12.14
CA LEU A 158 -5.71 -0.16 -11.18
C LEU A 158 -5.77 0.74 -9.96
N GLY A 159 -6.89 1.40 -9.73
CA GLY A 159 -7.19 2.18 -8.54
C GLY A 159 -8.11 1.44 -7.57
N PHE A 160 -8.86 0.44 -8.06
CA PHE A 160 -9.61 -0.51 -7.26
C PHE A 160 -8.96 -1.87 -7.41
N THR A 161 -8.31 -2.35 -6.35
CA THR A 161 -7.37 -3.48 -6.41
C THR A 161 -7.80 -4.70 -5.60
N ASN A 162 -8.87 -4.63 -4.83
CA ASN A 162 -9.47 -5.82 -4.22
C ASN A 162 -11.00 -5.73 -4.22
N PRO A 163 -11.70 -6.69 -4.86
CA PRO A 163 -11.17 -7.74 -5.75
C PRO A 163 -10.63 -7.16 -7.08
N LEU A 164 -9.65 -7.83 -7.66
CA LEU A 164 -9.06 -7.43 -8.93
C LEU A 164 -10.03 -7.65 -10.11
N PRO A 165 -10.01 -6.78 -11.14
CA PRO A 165 -10.82 -6.91 -12.36
C PRO A 165 -10.20 -7.92 -13.32
N MET A 166 -10.37 -9.21 -13.05
CA MET A 166 -9.68 -10.29 -13.76
C MET A 166 -10.05 -10.33 -15.26
N GLY A 167 -11.29 -10.00 -15.60
CA GLY A 167 -11.75 -9.89 -17.00
C GLY A 167 -11.06 -8.74 -17.74
N ARG A 168 -11.01 -7.56 -17.12
CA ARG A 168 -10.32 -6.38 -17.71
C ARG A 168 -8.82 -6.62 -17.85
N ILE A 169 -8.19 -7.29 -16.87
CA ILE A 169 -6.78 -7.70 -16.96
C ILE A 169 -6.59 -8.63 -18.16
N GLN A 170 -7.43 -9.66 -18.29
CA GLN A 170 -7.36 -10.61 -19.40
C GLN A 170 -7.56 -9.95 -20.77
N ASP A 171 -8.49 -9.00 -20.86
CA ASP A 171 -8.73 -8.25 -22.11
C ASP A 171 -7.55 -7.34 -22.44
N PHE A 172 -6.97 -6.67 -21.45
CA PHE A 172 -5.81 -5.79 -21.64
C PHE A 172 -4.57 -6.54 -22.14
N VAL A 173 -4.30 -7.73 -21.60
CA VAL A 173 -3.10 -8.51 -21.99
C VAL A 173 -3.28 -9.25 -23.31
N ARG A 174 -4.51 -9.35 -23.81
CA ARG A 174 -4.79 -10.04 -25.08
C ARG A 174 -4.08 -9.34 -26.24
N GLY A 175 -3.23 -10.07 -26.93
CA GLY A 175 -2.47 -9.54 -28.08
C GLY A 175 -1.26 -8.68 -27.70
N LYS A 176 -0.93 -8.55 -26.42
CA LYS A 176 0.35 -7.97 -25.98
C LYS A 176 1.44 -9.03 -26.09
N GLU A 177 2.56 -8.64 -26.68
CA GLU A 177 3.76 -9.49 -26.81
C GLU A 177 4.57 -9.49 -25.48
N LYS A 178 4.48 -8.40 -24.72
CA LYS A 178 5.22 -8.21 -23.49
C LYS A 178 4.34 -7.51 -22.46
N VAL A 179 4.34 -8.04 -21.24
CA VAL A 179 3.57 -7.48 -20.12
C VAL A 179 4.48 -7.27 -18.93
N TYR A 180 4.59 -6.04 -18.48
CA TYR A 180 5.26 -5.70 -17.22
C TYR A 180 4.24 -5.54 -16.11
N ILE A 181 4.56 -6.08 -14.93
CA ILE A 181 3.84 -5.82 -13.68
C ILE A 181 4.78 -5.01 -12.80
N ILE A 182 4.42 -3.76 -12.55
CA ILE A 182 5.24 -2.86 -11.74
C ILE A 182 4.50 -2.55 -10.45
N GLU A 183 4.98 -3.14 -9.38
CA GLU A 183 4.42 -3.01 -8.03
C GLU A 183 5.53 -3.07 -6.99
N GLU A 184 5.30 -2.40 -5.88
CA GLU A 184 6.15 -2.45 -4.69
C GLU A 184 5.79 -3.66 -3.83
N ASP A 185 6.65 -4.03 -2.90
CA ASP A 185 6.46 -5.13 -1.95
C ASP A 185 6.26 -6.50 -2.63
N ASP A 186 5.26 -7.26 -2.25
CA ASP A 186 5.01 -8.62 -2.70
C ASP A 186 4.33 -8.70 -4.08
N PRO A 187 4.35 -9.86 -4.77
CA PRO A 187 3.79 -10.06 -6.12
C PRO A 187 2.25 -10.18 -6.11
N TYR A 188 1.54 -9.19 -5.57
CA TYR A 188 0.08 -9.21 -5.44
C TYR A 188 -0.64 -9.15 -6.81
N LEU A 189 -0.23 -8.22 -7.69
CA LEU A 189 -0.77 -8.10 -9.04
C LEU A 189 -0.18 -9.19 -9.96
N GLU A 190 1.12 -9.45 -9.83
CA GLU A 190 1.80 -10.46 -10.62
C GLU A 190 1.19 -11.84 -10.44
N ASP A 191 0.95 -12.28 -9.21
CA ASP A 191 0.32 -13.57 -8.92
C ASP A 191 -1.07 -13.68 -9.55
N ALA A 192 -1.85 -12.62 -9.52
CA ALA A 192 -3.16 -12.59 -10.15
C ALA A 192 -3.06 -12.70 -11.69
N VAL A 193 -2.13 -11.98 -12.32
CA VAL A 193 -1.90 -12.05 -13.77
C VAL A 193 -1.40 -13.43 -14.18
N ARG A 194 -0.43 -13.99 -13.43
CA ARG A 194 0.07 -15.36 -13.67
C ARG A 194 -1.01 -16.43 -13.51
N SER A 195 -1.97 -16.23 -12.60
CA SER A 195 -3.11 -17.15 -12.43
C SER A 195 -4.00 -17.27 -13.67
N LEU A 196 -3.95 -16.28 -14.58
CA LEU A 196 -4.62 -16.29 -15.88
C LEU A 196 -3.83 -17.03 -16.97
N GLY A 197 -2.66 -17.60 -16.64
CA GLY A 197 -1.76 -18.25 -17.60
C GLY A 197 -0.96 -17.24 -18.45
N VAL A 198 -0.88 -15.97 -18.03
CA VAL A 198 -0.14 -14.93 -18.73
C VAL A 198 1.31 -14.94 -18.28
N ASP A 199 2.24 -14.99 -19.23
CA ASP A 199 3.66 -14.75 -18.93
C ASP A 199 3.91 -13.25 -18.80
N CYS A 200 4.51 -12.84 -17.68
CA CYS A 200 4.73 -11.44 -17.36
C CYS A 200 6.08 -11.22 -16.66
N LEU A 201 6.56 -10.01 -16.77
CA LEU A 201 7.80 -9.54 -16.16
C LEU A 201 7.46 -8.72 -14.92
N GLY A 202 7.55 -9.36 -13.76
CA GLY A 202 7.28 -8.80 -12.45
C GLY A 202 8.50 -8.90 -11.54
N LYS A 203 8.41 -9.59 -10.43
CA LYS A 203 9.48 -9.71 -9.43
C LYS A 203 10.73 -10.49 -9.90
N ASN A 204 10.64 -11.19 -11.01
CA ASN A 204 11.82 -11.71 -11.72
C ASN A 204 12.63 -10.61 -12.43
N THR A 205 12.09 -9.41 -12.57
CA THR A 205 12.70 -8.25 -13.23
C THR A 205 12.90 -7.10 -12.25
N PHE A 206 11.91 -6.85 -11.40
CA PHE A 206 11.90 -5.76 -10.42
C PHE A 206 12.21 -6.27 -9.01
N PRO A 207 12.84 -5.46 -8.13
CA PRO A 207 13.20 -5.90 -6.79
C PRO A 207 11.97 -6.19 -5.92
N PHE A 208 12.13 -7.10 -4.95
CA PHE A 208 11.15 -7.35 -3.89
C PHE A 208 11.19 -6.29 -2.80
N CYS A 209 12.39 -5.83 -2.46
CA CYS A 209 12.60 -4.89 -1.38
C CYS A 209 12.99 -3.53 -1.92
N GLY A 210 12.66 -2.51 -1.17
CA GLY A 210 12.99 -1.14 -1.51
C GLY A 210 11.88 -0.45 -2.31
N GLU A 211 12.01 0.85 -2.37
CA GLU A 211 11.08 1.70 -3.10
C GLU A 211 11.24 1.55 -4.60
N MET A 212 10.12 1.49 -5.32
CA MET A 212 10.13 1.61 -6.77
C MET A 212 10.35 3.07 -7.17
N THR A 213 11.22 3.28 -8.17
CA THR A 213 11.48 4.62 -8.73
C THR A 213 11.67 4.51 -10.25
N PRO A 214 11.60 5.61 -11.00
CA PRO A 214 11.93 5.59 -12.43
C PRO A 214 13.32 5.03 -12.72
N ASP A 215 14.30 5.30 -11.86
CA ASP A 215 15.68 4.78 -12.00
C ASP A 215 15.75 3.27 -11.79
N VAL A 216 15.01 2.74 -10.83
CA VAL A 216 14.90 1.29 -10.60
C VAL A 216 14.28 0.61 -11.82
N ILE A 217 13.23 1.22 -12.40
CA ILE A 217 12.58 0.71 -13.61
C ILE A 217 13.56 0.78 -14.80
N ALA A 218 14.27 1.90 -14.99
CA ALA A 218 15.24 2.06 -16.07
C ALA A 218 16.35 1.00 -16.00
N LYS A 219 16.91 0.81 -14.82
CA LYS A 219 17.94 -0.21 -14.57
C LYS A 219 17.42 -1.62 -14.84
N ALA A 220 16.23 -1.96 -14.37
CA ALA A 220 15.64 -3.28 -14.51
C ALA A 220 15.28 -3.61 -15.96
N VAL A 221 14.77 -2.63 -16.71
CA VAL A 221 14.26 -2.85 -18.09
C VAL A 221 15.35 -2.73 -19.15
N SER A 222 16.28 -1.78 -19.02
CA SER A 222 17.27 -1.45 -20.05
C SER A 222 18.73 -1.54 -19.57
N GLY A 223 18.97 -1.79 -18.29
CA GLY A 223 20.31 -1.73 -17.71
C GLY A 223 20.88 -0.30 -17.59
N GLN A 224 20.07 0.72 -17.89
CA GLN A 224 20.49 2.11 -17.81
C GLN A 224 20.60 2.56 -16.35
N GLU A 225 21.75 3.10 -16.01
CA GLU A 225 21.96 3.78 -14.73
C GLU A 225 22.09 5.28 -14.98
N ASN A 226 21.34 6.07 -14.24
CA ASN A 226 21.47 7.52 -14.29
C ASN A 226 22.76 7.96 -13.57
N PRO A 227 23.45 8.99 -14.09
CA PRO A 227 24.63 9.50 -13.44
C PRO A 227 24.31 10.04 -12.05
N THR A 228 25.03 9.57 -11.06
CA THR A 228 24.93 10.07 -9.69
C THR A 228 26.00 11.11 -9.42
N VAL A 229 25.70 12.08 -8.57
CA VAL A 229 26.73 13.02 -8.10
C VAL A 229 27.64 12.26 -7.12
N PRO A 230 28.92 12.10 -7.43
CA PRO A 230 29.82 11.42 -6.51
C PRO A 230 29.99 12.24 -5.22
N TYR A 231 29.85 11.58 -4.09
CA TYR A 231 30.11 12.17 -2.78
C TYR A 231 30.87 11.19 -1.90
N ASP A 232 31.68 11.72 -0.99
CA ASP A 232 32.31 10.91 0.05
C ASP A 232 31.36 10.79 1.26
N PRO A 233 30.82 9.59 1.55
CA PRO A 233 29.93 9.40 2.69
C PRO A 233 30.60 9.68 4.04
N ASN A 234 31.94 9.70 4.11
CA ASN A 234 32.66 10.00 5.35
C ASN A 234 32.67 11.50 5.67
N VAL A 235 32.41 12.37 4.68
CA VAL A 235 32.30 13.82 4.88
C VAL A 235 30.95 14.21 5.48
N LEU A 236 29.94 13.36 5.32
CA LEU A 236 28.60 13.64 5.84
C LEU A 236 28.52 13.28 7.33
N PRO A 237 28.15 14.22 8.22
CA PRO A 237 28.01 13.92 9.62
C PRO A 237 26.85 12.94 9.84
N LYS A 238 27.10 11.85 10.54
CA LYS A 238 26.06 10.95 11.00
C LYS A 238 25.15 11.68 11.98
N ARG A 239 23.86 11.65 11.74
CA ARG A 239 22.84 12.28 12.60
C ARG A 239 21.81 11.24 13.05
N PRO A 240 22.21 10.26 13.88
CA PRO A 240 21.27 9.30 14.40
C PRO A 240 20.20 10.01 15.25
N PRO A 241 18.97 9.52 15.29
CA PRO A 241 17.97 10.03 16.21
C PRO A 241 18.48 9.91 17.65
N ALA A 242 18.14 10.87 18.49
CA ALA A 242 18.55 10.92 19.89
C ALA A 242 17.43 11.45 20.78
N PHE A 243 17.46 11.09 22.05
CA PHE A 243 16.53 11.67 23.01
C PHE A 243 16.67 13.19 23.09
N CYS A 244 15.54 13.88 23.13
CA CYS A 244 15.49 15.34 23.32
C CYS A 244 16.23 15.76 24.61
N ALA A 245 16.69 17.02 24.64
CA ALA A 245 17.21 17.60 25.86
C ALA A 245 16.14 17.59 26.96
N GLY A 246 16.48 17.14 28.17
CA GLY A 246 15.53 17.04 29.29
C GLY A 246 14.52 15.87 29.19
N CYS A 247 14.64 14.99 28.21
CA CYS A 247 13.75 13.85 28.08
C CYS A 247 13.78 12.94 29.32
N PRO A 248 12.62 12.58 29.91
CA PRO A 248 12.57 11.73 31.10
C PRO A 248 13.10 10.30 30.86
N HIS A 249 13.05 9.80 29.63
CA HIS A 249 13.60 8.49 29.25
C HIS A 249 15.11 8.39 29.53
N ARG A 250 15.84 9.50 29.44
CA ARG A 250 17.29 9.50 29.68
C ARG A 250 17.65 8.96 31.05
N GLY A 251 16.94 9.40 32.12
CA GLY A 251 17.17 8.94 33.48
C GLY A 251 16.89 7.45 33.66
N LEU A 252 15.76 7.00 33.11
CA LEU A 252 15.35 5.60 33.14
C LEU A 252 16.39 4.69 32.48
N PHE A 253 16.72 4.97 31.22
CA PHE A 253 17.66 4.14 30.45
C PHE A 253 19.11 4.22 30.98
N TYR A 254 19.51 5.35 31.56
CA TYR A 254 20.78 5.42 32.24
C TYR A 254 20.89 4.44 33.44
N VAL A 255 19.79 4.26 34.16
CA VAL A 255 19.75 3.29 35.26
C VAL A 255 19.67 1.86 34.73
N LEU A 256 18.80 1.60 33.77
CA LEU A 256 18.61 0.27 33.17
C LEU A 256 19.89 -0.24 32.49
N GLY A 257 20.59 0.61 31.75
CA GLY A 257 21.85 0.22 31.07
C GLY A 257 22.98 -0.18 32.03
N LYS A 258 22.91 0.18 33.32
CA LYS A 258 23.82 -0.26 34.35
C LYS A 258 23.46 -1.61 34.99
N ARG A 259 22.21 -2.06 34.79
CA ARG A 259 21.74 -3.35 35.31
C ARG A 259 22.24 -4.47 34.42
N LYS A 260 22.86 -5.49 35.01
CA LYS A 260 23.35 -6.68 34.31
C LYS A 260 22.55 -7.94 34.66
N ASP A 261 21.60 -7.78 35.56
CA ASP A 261 20.76 -8.82 36.14
C ASP A 261 19.34 -8.82 35.58
N VAL A 262 19.07 -8.00 34.56
CA VAL A 262 17.75 -7.86 33.91
C VAL A 262 17.87 -7.99 32.40
N VAL A 263 16.80 -8.47 31.77
CA VAL A 263 16.59 -8.43 30.34
C VAL A 263 15.55 -7.35 30.06
N VAL A 264 15.88 -6.39 29.24
CA VAL A 264 15.02 -5.26 28.91
C VAL A 264 14.36 -5.48 27.54
N SER A 265 13.08 -5.80 27.59
CA SER A 265 12.23 -5.89 26.41
C SER A 265 11.58 -4.54 26.14
N GLY A 266 11.54 -4.13 24.91
CA GLY A 266 10.93 -2.88 24.48
C GLY A 266 9.95 -3.03 23.33
N ASP A 267 9.48 -1.90 22.88
CA ASP A 267 8.59 -1.69 21.76
C ASP A 267 9.12 -0.51 20.94
N ILE A 268 8.46 -0.11 19.88
CA ILE A 268 8.85 1.01 19.02
C ILE A 268 8.21 2.32 19.47
N GLY A 269 9.07 3.29 19.72
CA GLY A 269 8.75 4.65 20.13
C GLY A 269 10.04 5.40 20.44
N CYS A 270 9.95 6.60 21.02
CA CYS A 270 11.16 7.32 21.46
C CYS A 270 12.02 6.51 22.42
N TYR A 271 11.41 5.66 23.25
CA TYR A 271 12.13 4.82 24.21
C TYR A 271 12.98 3.73 23.52
N THR A 272 12.70 3.36 22.26
CA THR A 272 13.59 2.46 21.50
C THR A 272 15.02 3.00 21.45
N LEU A 273 15.20 4.32 21.44
CA LEU A 273 16.52 4.95 21.43
C LEU A 273 17.39 4.58 22.66
N GLY A 274 16.80 3.94 23.68
CA GLY A 274 17.54 3.38 24.80
C GLY A 274 18.47 2.21 24.44
N PHE A 275 18.34 1.64 23.21
CA PHE A 275 19.25 0.59 22.74
C PHE A 275 20.65 1.10 22.43
N SER A 276 20.79 2.38 22.07
CA SER A 276 22.03 2.97 21.57
C SER A 276 22.86 3.63 22.69
N ASP A 277 24.12 3.93 22.35
CA ASP A 277 24.99 4.71 23.22
C ASP A 277 24.35 6.06 23.61
N PRO A 278 24.59 6.51 24.86
CA PRO A 278 25.40 5.92 25.94
C PRO A 278 24.62 4.96 26.85
N TYR A 279 23.37 4.62 26.50
CA TYR A 279 22.48 3.88 27.40
C TYR A 279 22.69 2.38 27.30
N ASN A 280 22.70 1.81 26.09
CA ASN A 280 22.83 0.37 25.82
C ASN A 280 21.93 -0.47 26.75
N ALA A 281 20.67 -0.03 26.90
CA ALA A 281 19.79 -0.47 27.97
C ALA A 281 18.72 -1.46 27.50
N MET A 282 18.61 -1.71 26.19
CA MET A 282 17.57 -2.56 25.63
C MET A 282 18.21 -3.77 24.95
N ASP A 283 17.68 -4.96 25.22
CA ASP A 283 18.18 -6.22 24.67
C ASP A 283 17.45 -6.62 23.39
N TRP A 284 16.15 -6.33 23.32
CA TRP A 284 15.33 -6.59 22.14
C TRP A 284 14.05 -5.76 22.16
N ASN A 285 13.38 -5.68 21.01
CA ASN A 285 12.09 -5.02 20.87
C ASN A 285 11.17 -5.75 19.90
N ILE A 286 9.88 -5.55 20.06
CA ILE A 286 8.85 -5.96 19.10
C ILE A 286 8.24 -4.70 18.51
N CYS A 287 8.19 -4.63 17.18
CA CYS A 287 7.56 -3.53 16.48
C CYS A 287 6.04 -3.59 16.60
N MET A 288 5.39 -2.45 16.76
CA MET A 288 3.94 -2.34 16.70
C MET A 288 3.45 -2.75 15.32
N GLY A 289 2.54 -3.72 15.26
CA GLY A 289 1.95 -4.18 14.02
C GLY A 289 2.77 -5.18 13.22
N SER A 290 3.84 -5.71 13.80
CA SER A 290 4.58 -6.81 13.19
C SER A 290 4.18 -8.17 13.76
#